data_df9a92f91063c218bb9c94fcd7a3a82b
#
_entry.id   df9a92f91063c218bb9c94fcd7a3a82b
#
_cell.length_a   1.000
_cell.length_b   1.000
_cell.length_c   1.000
_cell.angle_alpha   90.00
_cell.angle_beta   90.00
_cell.angle_gamma   90.00
#
_symmetry.space_group_name_H-M   'P 1'
#
loop_
_entity.id
_entity.type
_entity.pdbx_description
1 polymer ?
#
loop_
_entity_poly.entity_id
_entity_poly.type
_entity_poly.pdbx_seq_one_letter_code
_entity_poly.pdbx_strand_id
1 'polypeptide(L)'
;MGIRVRLTDTVEYNGRKLKPEKKIYILLNKPKGYVTTVKDPHAEATVIDLVRDAAGERIYPVGRLDKSTTGVLLLTNDGALAGKLTHPRFGARKIYLVGTDRDVTRHDMEMIVSGVELDDGTVSADAISYADPEDRTQVGLEIHSGQNRVVRRIFEKLGYRVKKLDRVSFAGLTKKNLPRGT
;
A
#
# COMPACT_ATOMS: atom_id res chain seq x y z
N MET A 1 -25.33 -8.20 15.85
CA MET A 1 -25.93 -8.92 14.70
C MET A 1 -26.33 -7.88 13.67
N GLY A 2 -25.73 -7.88 12.46
CA GLY A 2 -26.02 -6.90 11.40
C GLY A 2 -27.06 -7.45 10.43
N ILE A 3 -28.00 -6.61 10.01
CA ILE A 3 -28.97 -6.93 8.97
C ILE A 3 -28.37 -6.53 7.63
N ARG A 4 -28.41 -7.43 6.64
CA ARG A 4 -28.00 -7.12 5.27
C ARG A 4 -29.11 -6.37 4.56
N VAL A 5 -28.80 -5.19 4.02
CA VAL A 5 -29.73 -4.40 3.21
C VAL A 5 -29.26 -4.37 1.75
N ARG A 6 -30.22 -4.30 0.81
CA ARG A 6 -29.97 -4.12 -0.61
C ARG A 6 -29.87 -2.65 -0.95
N LEU A 7 -29.19 -2.30 -2.04
CA LEU A 7 -29.13 -0.91 -2.51
C LEU A 7 -30.51 -0.32 -2.86
N THR A 8 -31.48 -1.19 -3.14
CA THR A 8 -32.87 -0.83 -3.43
C THR A 8 -33.75 -0.71 -2.19
N ASP A 9 -33.25 -1.12 -1.02
CA ASP A 9 -33.99 -1.07 0.22
C ASP A 9 -34.02 0.37 0.78
N THR A 10 -35.17 0.79 1.31
CA THR A 10 -35.29 2.03 2.04
C THR A 10 -34.96 1.78 3.50
N VAL A 11 -33.94 2.44 4.02
CA VAL A 11 -33.54 2.35 5.44
C VAL A 11 -33.93 3.65 6.14
N GLU A 12 -34.63 3.54 7.26
CA GLU A 12 -35.03 4.69 8.06
C GLU A 12 -34.49 4.56 9.50
N TYR A 13 -34.10 5.72 10.05
CA TYR A 13 -33.72 5.86 11.45
C TYR A 13 -34.42 7.08 12.04
N ASN A 14 -35.16 6.88 13.12
CA ASN A 14 -35.96 7.92 13.76
C ASN A 14 -36.87 8.67 12.77
N GLY A 15 -37.52 7.94 11.82
CA GLY A 15 -38.43 8.51 10.84
C GLY A 15 -37.76 9.28 9.69
N ARG A 16 -36.43 9.24 9.64
CA ARG A 16 -35.65 9.84 8.53
C ARG A 16 -35.12 8.79 7.62
N LYS A 17 -35.33 8.92 6.31
CA LYS A 17 -34.73 8.08 5.30
C LYS A 17 -33.23 8.31 5.28
N LEU A 18 -32.47 7.23 5.42
CA LEU A 18 -31.01 7.23 5.26
C LEU A 18 -30.71 7.10 3.78
N LYS A 19 -29.91 8.03 3.24
CA LYS A 19 -29.35 7.91 1.90
C LYS A 19 -28.06 7.09 1.99
N PRO A 20 -27.83 6.16 1.02
CA PRO A 20 -26.52 5.50 0.92
C PRO A 20 -25.43 6.56 0.78
N GLU A 21 -24.31 6.36 1.49
CA GLU A 21 -23.14 7.22 1.36
C GLU A 21 -22.57 7.07 -0.06
N LYS A 22 -22.27 8.20 -0.71
CA LYS A 22 -21.61 8.19 -2.02
C LYS A 22 -20.22 7.58 -1.89
N LYS A 23 -19.93 6.60 -2.74
CA LYS A 23 -18.59 5.97 -2.77
C LYS A 23 -17.56 6.90 -3.39
N ILE A 24 -16.46 7.08 -2.70
CA ILE A 24 -15.35 7.94 -3.10
C ILE A 24 -14.07 7.13 -3.12
N TYR A 25 -13.24 7.39 -4.12
CA TYR A 25 -11.93 6.78 -4.33
C TYR A 25 -10.91 7.89 -4.56
N ILE A 26 -9.87 7.92 -3.73
CA ILE A 26 -8.77 8.88 -3.85
C ILE A 26 -7.48 8.11 -3.99
N LEU A 27 -6.72 8.42 -5.02
CA LEU A 27 -5.38 7.92 -5.21
C LEU A 27 -4.39 8.99 -4.76
N LEU A 28 -3.59 8.66 -3.76
CA LEU A 28 -2.56 9.53 -3.19
C LEU A 28 -1.18 9.00 -3.56
N ASN A 29 -0.30 9.89 -4.00
CA ASN A 29 1.13 9.64 -4.01
C ASN A 29 1.71 10.07 -2.66
N LYS A 30 1.69 9.14 -1.70
CA LYS A 30 2.06 9.40 -0.31
C LYS A 30 3.51 9.88 -0.20
N PRO A 31 3.75 11.05 0.39
CA PRO A 31 5.10 11.50 0.71
C PRO A 31 5.66 10.80 1.95
N LYS A 32 6.96 10.93 2.15
CA LYS A 32 7.64 10.49 3.37
C LYS A 32 7.17 11.31 4.58
N GLY A 33 7.14 10.70 5.74
CA GLY A 33 6.83 11.41 6.99
C GLY A 33 5.37 11.31 7.45
N TYR A 34 4.48 10.77 6.64
CA TYR A 34 3.06 10.60 6.97
C TYR A 34 2.74 9.15 7.30
N VAL A 35 1.98 8.93 8.36
CA VAL A 35 1.50 7.60 8.75
C VAL A 35 0.16 7.27 8.09
N THR A 36 -0.06 5.99 7.80
CA THR A 36 -1.29 5.49 7.14
C THR A 36 -2.36 5.06 8.16
N THR A 37 -2.58 5.86 9.17
CA THR A 37 -3.65 5.63 10.15
C THR A 37 -4.68 6.74 10.10
N VAL A 38 -5.91 6.41 10.48
CA VAL A 38 -7.00 7.40 10.57
C VAL A 38 -6.88 8.20 11.88
N LYS A 39 -6.42 7.54 12.94
CA LYS A 39 -6.22 8.15 14.25
C LYS A 39 -4.98 7.55 14.89
N ASP A 40 -4.00 8.39 15.07
CA ASP A 40 -2.85 8.10 15.93
C ASP A 40 -2.64 9.34 16.81
N PRO A 41 -2.93 9.25 18.12
CA PRO A 41 -2.76 10.38 19.03
C PRO A 41 -1.29 10.82 19.18
N HIS A 42 -0.35 9.98 18.75
CA HIS A 42 1.08 10.26 18.77
C HIS A 42 1.66 10.66 17.42
N ALA A 43 0.86 10.60 16.33
CA ALA A 43 1.32 10.96 15.00
C ALA A 43 1.15 12.47 14.78
N GLU A 44 2.23 13.11 14.38
CA GLU A 44 2.22 14.54 14.01
C GLU A 44 1.49 14.79 12.69
N ALA A 45 1.52 13.81 11.76
CA ALA A 45 0.88 13.92 10.46
C ALA A 45 0.40 12.56 9.95
N THR A 46 -0.83 12.51 9.47
CA THR A 46 -1.45 11.33 8.85
C THR A 46 -1.81 11.58 7.40
N VAL A 47 -1.99 10.51 6.64
CA VAL A 47 -2.43 10.61 5.23
C VAL A 47 -3.80 11.28 5.08
N ILE A 48 -4.63 11.22 6.11
CA ILE A 48 -5.95 11.89 6.12
C ILE A 48 -5.77 13.41 6.05
N ASP A 49 -4.74 13.97 6.66
CA ASP A 49 -4.46 15.41 6.62
C ASP A 49 -4.21 15.91 5.19
N LEU A 50 -3.63 15.04 4.33
CA LEU A 50 -3.36 15.36 2.93
C LEU A 50 -4.59 15.35 2.02
N VAL A 51 -5.64 14.62 2.41
CA VAL A 51 -6.83 14.39 1.58
C VAL A 51 -8.10 14.98 2.19
N ARG A 52 -7.98 15.66 3.32
CA ARG A 52 -9.13 16.20 4.09
C ARG A 52 -10.04 17.07 3.24
N ASP A 53 -9.48 17.93 2.40
CA ASP A 53 -10.22 18.85 1.56
C ASP A 53 -10.73 18.22 0.25
N ALA A 54 -10.27 17.02 -0.07
CA ALA A 54 -10.64 16.34 -1.31
C ALA A 54 -11.96 15.56 -1.22
N ALA A 55 -12.41 15.25 0.00
CA ALA A 55 -13.64 14.50 0.21
C ALA A 55 -14.41 15.05 1.42
N GLY A 56 -15.70 15.26 1.24
CA GLY A 56 -16.63 15.60 2.33
C GLY A 56 -17.04 14.38 3.15
N GLU A 57 -16.84 13.17 2.64
CA GLU A 57 -17.17 11.91 3.28
C GLU A 57 -15.99 11.34 4.05
N ARG A 58 -16.30 10.48 5.01
CA ARG A 58 -15.29 9.76 5.79
C ARG A 58 -14.64 8.69 4.92
N ILE A 59 -13.35 8.86 4.65
CA ILE A 59 -12.53 7.91 3.90
C ILE A 59 -11.39 7.37 4.76
N TYR A 60 -10.83 6.23 4.36
CA TYR A 60 -9.71 5.60 5.05
C TYR A 60 -8.77 4.90 4.06
N PRO A 61 -7.50 4.73 4.44
CA PRO A 61 -6.52 4.09 3.56
C PRO A 61 -6.83 2.60 3.37
N VAL A 62 -6.60 2.13 2.14
CA VAL A 62 -6.65 0.72 1.76
C VAL A 62 -5.26 0.13 1.96
N GLY A 63 -5.10 -0.62 3.04
CA GLY A 63 -3.79 -1.11 3.45
C GLY A 63 -2.91 -0.03 4.07
N ARG A 64 -1.63 -0.33 4.16
CA ARG A 64 -0.67 0.51 4.89
C ARG A 64 0.63 0.67 4.11
N LEU A 65 1.22 1.85 4.26
CA LEU A 65 2.62 2.14 3.94
C LEU A 65 3.28 2.70 5.18
N ASP A 66 4.52 2.31 5.46
CA ASP A 66 5.28 2.85 6.59
C ASP A 66 5.48 4.37 6.45
N LYS A 67 5.75 5.03 7.58
CA LYS A 67 6.04 6.48 7.61
C LYS A 67 7.13 6.87 6.63
N SER A 68 8.17 6.05 6.50
CA SER A 68 9.32 6.29 5.61
C SER A 68 9.11 5.80 4.18
N THR A 69 8.04 5.07 3.89
CA THR A 69 7.72 4.55 2.55
C THR A 69 6.86 5.55 1.80
N THR A 70 7.17 5.75 0.52
CA THR A 70 6.44 6.64 -0.38
C THR A 70 5.60 5.85 -1.39
N GLY A 71 4.73 6.53 -2.11
CA GLY A 71 4.09 6.00 -3.30
C GLY A 71 2.59 5.84 -3.23
N VAL A 72 2.09 5.00 -4.12
CA VAL A 72 0.66 4.81 -4.37
C VAL A 72 -0.08 4.29 -3.14
N LEU A 73 -1.08 5.03 -2.70
CA LEU A 73 -2.00 4.68 -1.63
C LEU A 73 -3.43 5.00 -2.07
N LEU A 74 -4.30 4.03 -2.02
CA LEU A 74 -5.73 4.22 -2.27
C LEU A 74 -6.44 4.52 -0.94
N LEU A 75 -7.30 5.54 -0.94
CA LEU A 75 -8.20 5.86 0.16
C LEU A 75 -9.64 5.81 -0.35
N THR A 76 -10.53 5.24 0.43
CA THR A 76 -11.94 5.10 0.04
C THR A 76 -12.85 4.88 1.24
N ASN A 77 -14.13 5.11 1.06
CA ASN A 77 -15.20 4.69 1.97
C ASN A 77 -15.90 3.40 1.49
N ASP A 78 -15.43 2.81 0.39
CA ASP A 78 -15.93 1.53 -0.13
C ASP A 78 -15.29 0.36 0.65
N GLY A 79 -15.92 -0.01 1.78
CA GLY A 79 -15.42 -1.05 2.66
C GLY A 79 -15.34 -2.43 2.00
N ALA A 80 -16.25 -2.75 1.09
CA ALA A 80 -16.24 -4.02 0.38
C ALA A 80 -15.02 -4.14 -0.54
N LEU A 81 -14.71 -3.08 -1.30
CA LEU A 81 -13.52 -3.03 -2.15
C LEU A 81 -12.24 -3.03 -1.31
N ALA A 82 -12.17 -2.23 -0.26
CA ALA A 82 -11.02 -2.16 0.64
C ALA A 82 -10.72 -3.52 1.27
N GLY A 83 -11.73 -4.21 1.78
CA GLY A 83 -11.60 -5.56 2.33
C GLY A 83 -11.12 -6.58 1.32
N LYS A 84 -11.62 -6.53 0.10
CA LYS A 84 -11.21 -7.39 -1.00
C LYS A 84 -9.74 -7.17 -1.39
N LEU A 85 -9.34 -5.91 -1.57
CA LEU A 85 -7.97 -5.55 -1.98
C LEU A 85 -6.91 -5.85 -0.91
N THR A 86 -7.29 -5.86 0.37
CA THR A 86 -6.38 -6.15 1.48
C THR A 86 -6.39 -7.61 1.93
N HIS A 87 -7.34 -8.40 1.45
CA HIS A 87 -7.44 -9.80 1.84
C HIS A 87 -6.31 -10.63 1.21
N PRO A 88 -5.59 -11.47 1.99
CA PRO A 88 -4.47 -12.27 1.48
C PRO A 88 -4.83 -13.17 0.29
N ARG A 89 -6.02 -13.73 0.25
CA ARG A 89 -6.50 -14.59 -0.85
C ARG A 89 -6.63 -13.84 -2.18
N PHE A 90 -6.86 -12.55 -2.14
CA PHE A 90 -6.97 -11.75 -3.36
C PHE A 90 -5.60 -11.50 -4.01
N GLY A 91 -4.54 -11.47 -3.20
CA GLY A 91 -3.17 -11.35 -3.67
C GLY A 91 -2.93 -10.11 -4.53
N ALA A 92 -3.39 -8.94 -4.09
CA ALA A 92 -3.21 -7.70 -4.84
C ALA A 92 -1.73 -7.46 -5.14
N ARG A 93 -1.40 -7.32 -6.42
CA ARG A 93 -0.01 -7.09 -6.88
C ARG A 93 0.45 -5.70 -6.53
N LYS A 94 1.68 -5.63 -6.06
CA LYS A 94 2.38 -4.39 -5.71
C LYS A 94 3.71 -4.36 -6.42
N ILE A 95 4.08 -3.21 -6.93
CA ILE A 95 5.39 -2.99 -7.52
C ILE A 95 6.08 -1.90 -6.72
N TYR A 96 7.29 -2.20 -6.26
CA TYR A 96 8.14 -1.31 -5.50
C TYR A 96 9.41 -0.97 -6.26
N LEU A 97 9.84 0.27 -6.16
CA LEU A 97 11.20 0.68 -6.45
C LEU A 97 11.98 0.69 -5.14
N VAL A 98 13.04 -0.10 -5.07
CA VAL A 98 13.86 -0.30 -3.88
C VAL A 98 15.26 0.26 -4.13
N GLY A 99 15.68 1.20 -3.32
CA GLY A 99 17.05 1.71 -3.30
C GLY A 99 17.81 1.16 -2.08
N THR A 100 18.93 0.51 -2.32
CA THR A 100 19.77 -0.14 -1.30
C THR A 100 21.07 0.62 -1.07
N ASP A 101 21.76 0.30 0.03
CA ASP A 101 23.04 0.91 0.40
C ASP A 101 24.24 0.39 -0.42
N ARG A 102 24.05 -0.73 -1.11
CA ARG A 102 25.07 -1.35 -1.97
C ARG A 102 24.43 -2.07 -3.14
N ASP A 103 25.22 -2.43 -4.12
CA ASP A 103 24.75 -3.17 -5.31
C ASP A 103 24.04 -4.46 -4.92
N VAL A 104 22.87 -4.67 -5.48
CA VAL A 104 22.12 -5.92 -5.34
C VAL A 104 22.69 -6.92 -6.34
N THR A 105 23.16 -8.07 -5.83
CA THR A 105 23.73 -9.12 -6.68
C THR A 105 22.66 -9.90 -7.41
N ARG A 106 23.00 -10.47 -8.57
CA ARG A 106 22.09 -11.36 -9.31
C ARG A 106 21.71 -12.58 -8.50
N HIS A 107 22.67 -13.13 -7.73
CA HIS A 107 22.42 -14.26 -6.84
C HIS A 107 21.35 -13.93 -5.79
N ASP A 108 21.43 -12.77 -5.15
CA ASP A 108 20.42 -12.34 -4.17
C ASP A 108 19.07 -12.07 -4.83
N MET A 109 19.05 -11.55 -6.05
CA MET A 109 17.80 -11.40 -6.82
C MET A 109 17.14 -12.75 -7.10
N GLU A 110 17.92 -13.76 -7.46
CA GLU A 110 17.41 -15.13 -7.65
C GLU A 110 16.85 -15.71 -6.35
N MET A 111 17.51 -15.48 -5.22
CA MET A 111 17.01 -15.88 -3.90
C MET A 111 15.70 -15.22 -3.55
N ILE A 112 15.54 -13.94 -3.85
CA ILE A 112 14.31 -13.18 -3.59
C ILE A 112 13.12 -13.76 -4.36
N VAL A 113 13.33 -14.21 -5.59
CA VAL A 113 12.29 -14.87 -6.40
C VAL A 113 12.05 -16.30 -5.96
N SER A 114 13.10 -17.04 -5.59
CA SER A 114 12.98 -18.42 -5.15
C SER A 114 12.36 -18.59 -3.76
N GLY A 115 12.57 -17.63 -2.89
CA GLY A 115 12.02 -17.62 -1.54
C GLY A 115 13.07 -17.28 -0.48
N VAL A 116 12.70 -16.39 0.43
CA VAL A 116 13.51 -15.97 1.57
C VAL A 116 12.78 -16.37 2.85
N GLU A 117 13.45 -17.07 3.73
CA GLU A 117 12.91 -17.42 5.04
C GLU A 117 12.95 -16.21 5.96
N LEU A 118 11.77 -15.80 6.42
CA LEU A 118 11.57 -14.81 7.46
C LEU A 118 11.03 -15.49 8.72
N ASP A 119 10.99 -14.79 9.84
CA ASP A 119 10.53 -15.35 11.12
C ASP A 119 9.08 -15.87 11.07
N ASP A 120 8.25 -15.28 10.24
CA ASP A 120 6.84 -15.61 10.06
C ASP A 120 6.52 -16.41 8.79
N GLY A 121 7.53 -17.01 8.18
CA GLY A 121 7.41 -17.90 7.02
C GLY A 121 8.25 -17.49 5.82
N THR A 122 8.25 -18.33 4.81
CA THR A 122 8.96 -18.09 3.54
C THR A 122 8.15 -17.14 2.67
N VAL A 123 8.81 -16.14 2.10
CA VAL A 123 8.21 -15.20 1.17
C VAL A 123 9.06 -15.09 -0.09
N SER A 124 8.41 -14.96 -1.24
CA SER A 124 9.07 -14.75 -2.53
C SER A 124 8.48 -13.56 -3.25
N ALA A 125 9.30 -12.88 -4.04
CA ALA A 125 8.81 -11.93 -5.02
C ALA A 125 8.34 -12.65 -6.29
N ASP A 126 7.37 -12.06 -6.98
CA ASP A 126 6.89 -12.57 -8.27
C ASP A 126 7.88 -12.25 -9.39
N ALA A 127 8.55 -11.11 -9.30
CA ALA A 127 9.59 -10.68 -10.21
C ALA A 127 10.52 -9.65 -9.55
N ILE A 128 11.75 -9.60 -10.03
CA ILE A 128 12.73 -8.59 -9.62
C ILE A 128 13.66 -8.29 -10.80
N SER A 129 14.00 -7.03 -10.98
CA SER A 129 14.95 -6.59 -12.01
C SER A 129 15.65 -5.31 -11.58
N TYR A 130 16.80 -5.01 -12.19
CA TYR A 130 17.41 -3.69 -12.03
C TYR A 130 16.52 -2.64 -12.68
N ALA A 131 16.23 -1.59 -11.95
CA ALA A 131 15.41 -0.47 -12.43
C ALA A 131 16.21 0.49 -13.32
N ASP A 132 17.53 0.54 -13.10
CA ASP A 132 18.48 1.34 -13.84
C ASP A 132 19.69 0.45 -14.22
N PRO A 133 20.01 0.29 -15.52
CA PRO A 133 21.15 -0.53 -15.94
C PRO A 133 22.50 0.04 -15.48
N GLU A 134 22.56 1.33 -15.17
CA GLU A 134 23.76 2.03 -14.69
C GLU A 134 23.90 2.04 -13.16
N ASP A 135 22.83 1.67 -12.43
CA ASP A 135 22.82 1.72 -10.96
C ASP A 135 22.19 0.44 -10.36
N ARG A 136 23.03 -0.49 -9.97
CA ARG A 136 22.62 -1.76 -9.37
C ARG A 136 22.09 -1.66 -7.93
N THR A 137 22.11 -0.49 -7.34
CA THR A 137 21.45 -0.22 -6.05
C THR A 137 19.96 0.03 -6.20
N GLN A 138 19.46 0.15 -7.43
CA GLN A 138 18.06 0.41 -7.75
C GLN A 138 17.43 -0.81 -8.39
N VAL A 139 16.47 -1.43 -7.70
CA VAL A 139 15.75 -2.60 -8.21
C VAL A 139 14.25 -2.38 -8.19
N GLY A 140 13.59 -2.91 -9.20
CA GLY A 140 12.13 -3.01 -9.25
C GLY A 140 11.70 -4.39 -8.76
N LEU A 141 10.74 -4.45 -7.85
CA LEU A 141 10.26 -5.66 -7.23
C LEU A 141 8.74 -5.76 -7.36
N GLU A 142 8.25 -6.88 -7.89
CA GLU A 142 6.83 -7.21 -7.90
C GLU A 142 6.54 -8.27 -6.84
N ILE A 143 5.55 -8.03 -5.99
CA ILE A 143 5.18 -8.92 -4.90
C ILE A 143 3.68 -8.83 -4.62
N HIS A 144 3.06 -9.94 -4.26
CA HIS A 144 1.65 -9.98 -3.86
C HIS A 144 1.43 -10.21 -2.35
N SER A 145 2.46 -10.60 -1.62
CA SER A 145 2.38 -10.73 -0.16
C SER A 145 2.04 -9.40 0.51
N GLY A 146 1.15 -9.44 1.50
CA GLY A 146 0.76 -8.30 2.32
C GLY A 146 1.32 -8.33 3.74
N GLN A 147 2.30 -9.17 4.03
CA GLN A 147 2.94 -9.24 5.35
C GLN A 147 3.58 -7.90 5.73
N ASN A 148 3.55 -7.60 7.04
CA ASN A 148 4.07 -6.35 7.55
C ASN A 148 5.55 -6.15 7.19
N ARG A 149 5.88 -5.01 6.60
CA ARG A 149 7.25 -4.60 6.23
C ARG A 149 8.00 -5.65 5.39
N VAL A 150 7.28 -6.44 4.59
CA VAL A 150 7.83 -7.62 3.92
C VAL A 150 9.02 -7.29 3.00
N VAL A 151 8.94 -6.22 2.21
CA VAL A 151 10.02 -5.84 1.29
C VAL A 151 11.28 -5.45 2.07
N ARG A 152 11.16 -4.65 3.11
CA ARG A 152 12.29 -4.28 3.97
C ARG A 152 12.93 -5.50 4.64
N ARG A 153 12.11 -6.39 5.16
CA ARG A 153 12.59 -7.61 5.84
C ARG A 153 13.32 -8.56 4.90
N ILE A 154 12.86 -8.70 3.65
CA ILE A 154 13.54 -9.50 2.63
C ILE A 154 14.96 -8.97 2.42
N PHE A 155 15.11 -7.69 2.14
CA PHE A 155 16.42 -7.09 1.88
C PHE A 155 17.32 -7.08 3.12
N GLU A 156 16.77 -6.79 4.29
CA GLU A 156 17.51 -6.83 5.56
C GLU A 156 18.02 -8.25 5.88
N LYS A 157 17.22 -9.28 5.58
CA LYS A 157 17.62 -10.69 5.75
C LYS A 157 18.84 -11.04 4.91
N LEU A 158 18.96 -10.48 3.71
CA LEU A 158 20.09 -10.66 2.80
C LEU A 158 21.26 -9.70 3.08
N GLY A 159 21.16 -8.89 4.13
CA GLY A 159 22.22 -8.00 4.58
C GLY A 159 22.25 -6.63 3.90
N TYR A 160 21.18 -6.23 3.22
CA TYR A 160 21.05 -4.88 2.66
C TYR A 160 20.36 -3.94 3.63
N ARG A 161 20.72 -2.65 3.55
CA ARG A 161 19.95 -1.57 4.15
C ARG A 161 19.10 -0.94 3.06
N VAL A 162 17.78 -0.87 3.26
CA VAL A 162 16.86 -0.20 2.34
C VAL A 162 16.88 1.29 2.63
N LYS A 163 17.41 2.07 1.70
CA LYS A 163 17.51 3.53 1.79
C LYS A 163 16.28 4.24 1.25
N LYS A 164 15.68 3.69 0.20
CA LYS A 164 14.46 4.22 -0.42
C LYS A 164 13.51 3.06 -0.71
N LEU A 165 12.24 3.28 -0.44
CA LEU A 165 11.19 2.34 -0.78
C LEU A 165 9.98 3.13 -1.27
N ASP A 166 9.61 2.90 -2.52
CA ASP A 166 8.56 3.62 -3.22
C ASP A 166 7.61 2.62 -3.88
N ARG A 167 6.36 2.60 -3.47
CA ARG A 167 5.35 1.78 -4.13
C ARG A 167 4.85 2.49 -5.38
N VAL A 168 5.23 1.99 -6.53
CA VAL A 168 4.91 2.60 -7.83
C VAL A 168 3.63 2.05 -8.45
N SER A 169 3.17 0.89 -7.98
CA SER A 169 1.90 0.30 -8.40
C SER A 169 1.25 -0.50 -7.26
N PHE A 170 -0.06 -0.41 -7.20
CA PHE A 170 -0.90 -1.19 -6.28
C PHE A 170 -2.18 -1.63 -7.00
N ALA A 171 -2.39 -2.94 -7.13
CA ALA A 171 -3.56 -3.52 -7.80
C ALA A 171 -3.84 -2.91 -9.19
N GLY A 172 -2.80 -2.62 -9.96
CA GLY A 172 -2.88 -1.98 -11.27
C GLY A 172 -2.98 -0.46 -11.25
N LEU A 173 -3.14 0.16 -10.08
CA LEU A 173 -3.15 1.62 -9.93
C LEU A 173 -1.71 2.14 -9.88
N THR A 174 -1.41 3.16 -10.67
CA THR A 174 -0.09 3.79 -10.76
C THR A 174 -0.16 5.27 -10.43
N LYS A 175 0.98 5.85 -10.08
CA LYS A 175 1.09 7.29 -9.78
C LYS A 175 1.54 8.13 -10.97
N LYS A 176 1.36 7.64 -12.18
CA LYS A 176 1.70 8.38 -13.40
C LYS A 176 1.01 9.75 -13.37
N ASN A 177 1.80 10.81 -13.57
CA ASN A 177 1.34 12.20 -13.54
C ASN A 177 0.76 12.67 -12.19
N LEU A 178 1.07 11.97 -11.10
CA LEU A 178 0.62 12.32 -9.77
C LEU A 178 1.82 12.73 -8.90
N PRO A 179 2.07 14.03 -8.68
CA PRO A 179 3.17 14.49 -7.82
C PRO A 179 3.02 14.01 -6.38
N ARG A 180 4.14 14.01 -5.63
CA ARG A 180 4.11 13.64 -4.21
C ARG A 180 3.24 14.58 -3.40
N GLY A 181 2.43 14.01 -2.52
CA GLY A 181 1.50 14.75 -1.68
C GLY A 181 0.19 15.11 -2.35
N THR A 182 -0.05 14.58 -3.55
CA THR A 182 -1.30 14.81 -4.28
C THR A 182 -2.01 13.51 -4.60
#